data_62e22337ec006040be5da7c024f775a9
#
_entry.id   62e22337ec006040be5da7c024f775a9
#
_cell.length_a   1.000
_cell.length_b   1.000
_cell.length_c   1.000
_cell.angle_alpha   90.00
_cell.angle_beta   90.00
_cell.angle_gamma   90.00
#
_symmetry.space_group_name_H-M   'P 1'
#
loop_
_entity.id
_entity.type
_entity.pdbx_description
1 polymer ?
#
loop_
_entity_poly.entity_id
_entity_poly.type
_entity_poly.pdbx_seq_one_letter_code
_entity_poly.pdbx_strand_id
1 'polypeptide(L)'
;MTSGDAITAISAKQVDAVFLPHPSPTVIEKEGNGRIIVQSGEMEANHACCVLVVSGKLIKEHPEIVEQIVKTHIKATEYNKEHMDEAAKIFANKTTEDLDTVKDSLKEWDGAWITDPALIEDSAVNYSKVQYELGYIPKSLTKEEIFDTSFYEKATSEK
;
A
#
# COMPACT_ATOMS: atom_id res chain seq x y z
N MET A 1 7.46 -15.06 3.82
CA MET A 1 7.94 -15.18 2.44
C MET A 1 7.99 -13.78 1.86
N THR A 2 9.10 -13.36 1.28
CA THR A 2 9.21 -12.07 0.58
C THR A 2 8.53 -12.14 -0.78
N SER A 3 8.26 -10.98 -1.42
CA SER A 3 7.72 -10.99 -2.80
C SER A 3 8.63 -11.73 -3.78
N GLY A 4 9.95 -11.58 -3.66
CA GLY A 4 10.92 -12.32 -4.49
C GLY A 4 10.89 -13.83 -4.29
N ASP A 5 10.77 -14.28 -3.02
CA ASP A 5 10.63 -15.71 -2.74
C ASP A 5 9.32 -16.28 -3.32
N ALA A 6 8.23 -15.51 -3.25
CA ALA A 6 6.93 -15.92 -3.78
C ALA A 6 6.93 -15.99 -5.32
N ILE A 7 7.58 -15.02 -6.00
CA ILE A 7 7.80 -15.07 -7.46
C ILE A 7 8.60 -16.32 -7.82
N THR A 8 9.68 -16.60 -7.10
CA THR A 8 10.48 -17.80 -7.32
C THR A 8 9.68 -19.09 -7.11
N ALA A 9 8.89 -19.15 -6.05
CA ALA A 9 8.11 -20.34 -5.71
C ALA A 9 7.02 -20.64 -6.76
N ILE A 10 6.29 -19.63 -7.25
CA ILE A 10 5.28 -19.82 -8.30
C ILE A 10 5.92 -20.19 -9.64
N SER A 11 7.04 -19.57 -9.99
CA SER A 11 7.81 -19.89 -11.21
C SER A 11 8.34 -21.33 -11.18
N ALA A 12 8.76 -21.79 -10.02
CA ALA A 12 9.20 -23.18 -9.82
C ALA A 12 8.06 -24.18 -9.60
N LYS A 13 6.79 -23.76 -9.68
CA LYS A 13 5.60 -24.59 -9.43
C LYS A 13 5.59 -25.25 -8.03
N GLN A 14 6.18 -24.59 -7.06
CA GLN A 14 6.19 -25.04 -5.66
C GLN A 14 4.92 -24.62 -4.91
N VAL A 15 4.19 -23.64 -5.45
CA VAL A 15 2.89 -23.18 -4.96
C VAL A 15 1.94 -22.99 -6.14
N ASP A 16 0.65 -23.17 -5.91
CA ASP A 16 -0.38 -23.05 -6.95
C ASP A 16 -0.90 -21.63 -7.12
N ALA A 17 -0.81 -20.81 -6.09
CA ALA A 17 -1.23 -19.41 -6.09
C ALA A 17 -0.40 -18.59 -5.09
N VAL A 18 -0.29 -17.28 -5.35
CA VAL A 18 0.34 -16.30 -4.47
C VAL A 18 -0.50 -15.04 -4.40
N PHE A 19 -0.48 -14.36 -3.25
CA PHE A 19 -1.07 -13.04 -3.09
C PHE A 19 0.05 -12.02 -2.92
N LEU A 20 0.15 -11.08 -3.86
CA LEU A 20 1.29 -10.14 -3.94
C LEU A 20 0.81 -8.73 -4.33
N PRO A 21 1.49 -7.69 -3.83
CA PRO A 21 1.25 -6.33 -4.30
C PRO A 21 1.89 -6.10 -5.67
N HIS A 22 1.33 -5.17 -6.44
CA HIS A 22 1.95 -4.68 -7.67
C HIS A 22 3.35 -4.07 -7.39
N PRO A 23 4.33 -4.26 -8.31
CA PRO A 23 4.23 -4.82 -9.67
C PRO A 23 4.41 -6.35 -9.78
N SER A 24 4.58 -7.08 -8.68
CA SER A 24 4.93 -8.51 -8.70
C SER A 24 3.97 -9.39 -9.52
N PRO A 25 2.63 -9.21 -9.49
CA PRO A 25 1.73 -9.98 -10.36
C PRO A 25 2.04 -9.78 -11.85
N THR A 26 2.26 -8.55 -12.27
CA THR A 26 2.59 -8.21 -13.67
C THR A 26 3.93 -8.83 -14.09
N VAL A 27 4.92 -8.88 -13.19
CA VAL A 27 6.20 -9.59 -13.45
C VAL A 27 5.94 -11.06 -13.74
N ILE A 28 5.15 -11.74 -12.89
CA ILE A 28 4.83 -13.16 -13.04
C ILE A 28 4.12 -13.42 -14.38
N GLU A 29 3.20 -12.56 -14.79
CA GLU A 29 2.49 -12.68 -16.08
C GLU A 29 3.43 -12.48 -17.27
N LYS A 30 4.27 -11.46 -17.24
CA LYS A 30 5.23 -11.18 -18.33
C LYS A 30 6.26 -12.30 -18.51
N GLU A 31 6.65 -12.95 -17.43
CA GLU A 31 7.52 -14.12 -17.48
C GLU A 31 6.81 -15.41 -17.92
N GLY A 32 5.48 -15.39 -18.07
CA GLY A 32 4.69 -16.56 -18.44
C GLY A 32 4.56 -17.60 -17.32
N ASN A 33 4.83 -17.21 -16.08
CA ASN A 33 4.84 -18.11 -14.92
C ASN A 33 3.48 -18.19 -14.20
N GLY A 34 2.53 -17.33 -14.57
CA GLY A 34 1.19 -17.30 -13.98
C GLY A 34 0.28 -16.27 -14.65
N ARG A 35 -0.86 -16.02 -14.03
CA ARG A 35 -1.83 -14.99 -14.44
C ARG A 35 -2.53 -14.42 -13.23
N ILE A 36 -2.96 -13.18 -13.31
CA ILE A 36 -3.85 -12.57 -12.32
C ILE A 36 -5.23 -13.23 -12.45
N ILE A 37 -5.76 -13.74 -11.35
CA ILE A 37 -7.08 -14.41 -11.31
C ILE A 37 -8.13 -13.54 -10.63
N VAL A 38 -7.70 -12.63 -9.75
CA VAL A 38 -8.57 -11.70 -9.02
C VAL A 38 -7.72 -10.56 -8.48
N GLN A 39 -8.22 -9.35 -8.57
CA GLN A 39 -7.63 -8.17 -7.93
C GLN A 39 -8.14 -8.03 -6.49
N SER A 40 -7.33 -7.40 -5.63
CA SER A 40 -7.70 -7.25 -4.22
C SER A 40 -8.93 -6.34 -4.01
N GLY A 41 -9.17 -5.37 -4.87
CA GLY A 41 -10.38 -4.54 -4.83
C GLY A 41 -11.67 -5.29 -5.19
N GLU A 42 -11.58 -6.39 -5.97
CA GLU A 42 -12.70 -7.30 -6.23
C GLU A 42 -13.02 -8.16 -4.99
N MET A 43 -12.00 -8.46 -4.15
CA MET A 43 -12.18 -9.23 -2.91
C MET A 43 -12.76 -8.37 -1.80
N GLU A 44 -12.23 -7.15 -1.64
CA GLU A 44 -12.67 -6.19 -0.63
C GLU A 44 -12.51 -4.76 -1.18
N ALA A 45 -13.63 -4.14 -1.54
CA ALA A 45 -13.64 -2.78 -2.05
C ALA A 45 -13.17 -1.77 -0.97
N ASN A 46 -12.37 -0.79 -1.37
CA ASN A 46 -11.82 0.25 -0.49
C ASN A 46 -10.98 -0.29 0.68
N HIS A 47 -10.36 -1.47 0.52
CA HIS A 47 -9.47 -2.00 1.54
C HIS A 47 -8.19 -1.19 1.68
N ALA A 48 -7.62 -1.17 2.90
CA ALA A 48 -6.33 -0.56 3.17
C ALA A 48 -5.20 -1.41 2.58
N CYS A 49 -4.51 -0.90 1.54
CA CYS A 49 -3.32 -1.54 1.01
C CYS A 49 -2.05 -1.10 1.75
N CYS A 50 -1.80 0.22 1.78
CA CYS A 50 -0.62 0.81 2.39
C CYS A 50 -1.00 2.03 3.23
N VAL A 51 -0.25 2.25 4.31
CA VAL A 51 -0.46 3.40 5.20
C VAL A 51 0.89 4.00 5.61
N LEU A 52 0.88 5.28 5.94
CA LEU A 52 2.01 5.94 6.58
C LEU A 52 2.02 5.59 8.07
N VAL A 53 3.07 4.90 8.52
CA VAL A 53 3.24 4.52 9.94
C VAL A 53 4.33 5.36 10.57
N VAL A 54 4.03 5.94 11.73
CA VAL A 54 4.96 6.77 12.49
C VAL A 54 5.05 6.26 13.92
N SER A 55 6.26 6.25 14.51
CA SER A 55 6.42 5.82 15.89
C SER A 55 5.75 6.79 16.88
N GLY A 56 5.10 6.26 17.91
CA GLY A 56 4.51 7.08 18.95
C GLY A 56 5.53 7.98 19.68
N LYS A 57 6.81 7.58 19.70
CA LYS A 57 7.91 8.44 20.21
C LYS A 57 8.08 9.69 19.36
N LEU A 58 8.12 9.54 18.02
CA LEU A 58 8.28 10.69 17.11
C LEU A 58 7.07 11.62 17.18
N ILE A 59 5.85 11.06 17.27
CA ILE A 59 4.62 11.85 17.45
C ILE A 59 4.70 12.71 18.71
N LYS A 60 5.20 12.15 19.81
CA LYS A 60 5.26 12.83 21.10
C LYS A 60 6.39 13.86 21.20
N GLU A 61 7.57 13.52 20.71
CA GLU A 61 8.77 14.33 20.88
C GLU A 61 8.97 15.36 19.76
N HIS A 62 8.49 15.07 18.56
CA HIS A 62 8.69 15.87 17.34
C HIS A 62 7.44 15.92 16.45
N PRO A 63 6.29 16.39 16.97
CA PRO A 63 5.05 16.45 16.17
C PRO A 63 5.19 17.34 14.93
N GLU A 64 6.05 18.36 14.97
CA GLU A 64 6.34 19.22 13.81
C GLU A 64 6.99 18.45 12.65
N ILE A 65 7.81 17.44 12.94
CA ILE A 65 8.40 16.56 11.92
C ILE A 65 7.32 15.67 11.32
N VAL A 66 6.45 15.10 12.14
CA VAL A 66 5.33 14.27 11.68
C VAL A 66 4.42 15.06 10.75
N GLU A 67 4.10 16.30 11.10
CA GLU A 67 3.32 17.20 10.26
C GLU A 67 3.97 17.42 8.88
N GLN A 68 5.29 17.67 8.84
CA GLN A 68 6.01 17.83 7.59
C GLN A 68 6.04 16.54 6.75
N ILE A 69 6.16 15.38 7.39
CA ILE A 69 6.09 14.08 6.72
C ILE A 69 4.72 13.88 6.07
N VAL A 70 3.63 14.16 6.81
CA VAL A 70 2.26 14.03 6.30
C VAL A 70 2.01 15.01 5.14
N LYS A 71 2.39 16.29 5.28
CA LYS A 71 2.30 17.28 4.20
C LYS A 71 3.08 16.86 2.95
N THR A 72 4.27 16.30 3.14
CA THR A 72 5.10 15.81 2.03
C THR A 72 4.47 14.60 1.37
N HIS A 73 3.92 13.67 2.15
CA HIS A 73 3.22 12.50 1.63
C HIS A 73 2.00 12.88 0.80
N ILE A 74 1.18 13.82 1.28
CA ILE A 74 0.02 14.34 0.53
C ILE A 74 0.48 14.94 -0.82
N LYS A 75 1.47 15.84 -0.79
CA LYS A 75 2.00 16.47 -2.02
C LYS A 75 2.59 15.46 -2.99
N ALA A 76 3.35 14.49 -2.50
CA ALA A 76 3.94 13.45 -3.34
C ALA A 76 2.88 12.54 -3.98
N THR A 77 1.82 12.22 -3.24
CA THR A 77 0.71 11.41 -3.75
C THR A 77 -0.05 12.16 -4.85
N GLU A 78 -0.37 13.45 -4.65
CA GLU A 78 -1.01 14.27 -5.69
C GLU A 78 -0.11 14.42 -6.91
N TYR A 79 1.19 14.65 -6.70
CA TYR A 79 2.17 14.69 -7.79
C TYR A 79 2.19 13.39 -8.61
N ASN A 80 2.19 12.23 -7.95
CA ASN A 80 2.17 10.94 -8.62
C ASN A 80 0.90 10.75 -9.48
N LYS A 81 -0.26 11.24 -9.02
CA LYS A 81 -1.52 11.18 -9.79
C LYS A 81 -1.45 11.98 -11.07
N GLU A 82 -0.82 13.16 -11.02
CA GLU A 82 -0.70 14.08 -12.15
C GLU A 82 0.44 13.69 -13.10
N HIS A 83 1.48 13.00 -12.59
CA HIS A 83 2.73 12.69 -13.30
C HIS A 83 3.07 11.21 -13.28
N MET A 84 2.09 10.35 -13.60
CA MET A 84 2.20 8.88 -13.49
C MET A 84 3.41 8.31 -14.25
N ASP A 85 3.71 8.83 -15.45
CA ASP A 85 4.86 8.39 -16.25
C ASP A 85 6.21 8.70 -15.58
N GLU A 86 6.30 9.83 -14.89
CA GLU A 86 7.50 10.21 -14.14
C GLU A 86 7.62 9.40 -12.85
N ALA A 87 6.52 9.19 -12.13
CA ALA A 87 6.45 8.32 -10.97
C ALA A 87 6.91 6.89 -11.33
N ALA A 88 6.46 6.35 -12.47
CA ALA A 88 6.91 5.05 -12.96
C ALA A 88 8.43 4.99 -13.20
N LYS A 89 9.01 6.04 -13.82
CA LYS A 89 10.46 6.12 -14.05
C LYS A 89 11.23 6.19 -12.74
N ILE A 90 10.77 6.99 -11.77
CA ILE A 90 11.40 7.10 -10.45
C ILE A 90 11.35 5.74 -9.74
N PHE A 91 10.21 5.05 -9.77
CA PHE A 91 10.06 3.74 -9.16
C PHE A 91 11.00 2.71 -9.82
N ALA A 92 10.98 2.59 -11.15
CA ALA A 92 11.83 1.68 -11.90
C ALA A 92 13.33 1.91 -11.58
N ASN A 93 13.77 3.17 -11.55
CA ASN A 93 15.16 3.51 -11.22
C ASN A 93 15.54 3.17 -9.75
N LYS A 94 14.59 3.21 -8.83
CA LYS A 94 14.84 2.93 -7.40
C LYS A 94 14.80 1.44 -7.07
N THR A 95 13.98 0.68 -7.78
CA THR A 95 13.76 -0.75 -7.52
C THR A 95 14.50 -1.66 -8.49
N THR A 96 15.11 -1.10 -9.53
CA THR A 96 15.72 -1.85 -10.65
C THR A 96 14.73 -2.68 -11.48
N GLU A 97 13.42 -2.43 -11.31
CA GLU A 97 12.37 -3.04 -12.12
C GLU A 97 12.38 -2.48 -13.55
N ASP A 98 11.93 -3.28 -14.49
CA ASP A 98 11.76 -2.84 -15.87
C ASP A 98 10.67 -1.76 -15.99
N LEU A 99 10.96 -0.66 -16.67
CA LEU A 99 10.05 0.47 -16.78
C LEU A 99 8.71 0.13 -17.44
N ASP A 100 8.73 -0.70 -18.47
CA ASP A 100 7.51 -1.09 -19.19
C ASP A 100 6.66 -2.01 -18.31
N THR A 101 7.31 -2.84 -17.49
CA THR A 101 6.63 -3.66 -16.48
C THR A 101 5.96 -2.80 -15.41
N VAL A 102 6.65 -1.77 -14.91
CA VAL A 102 6.06 -0.83 -13.94
C VAL A 102 4.86 -0.08 -14.54
N LYS A 103 4.98 0.39 -15.79
CA LYS A 103 3.89 1.08 -16.47
C LYS A 103 2.67 0.20 -16.73
N ASP A 104 2.89 -1.04 -17.12
CA ASP A 104 1.79 -1.99 -17.34
C ASP A 104 1.12 -2.34 -16.02
N SER A 105 1.91 -2.55 -14.97
CA SER A 105 1.41 -2.76 -13.62
C SER A 105 0.52 -1.62 -13.12
N LEU A 106 0.90 -0.37 -13.37
CA LEU A 106 0.09 0.81 -12.99
C LEU A 106 -1.23 0.91 -13.77
N LYS A 107 -1.30 0.34 -14.98
CA LYS A 107 -2.54 0.26 -15.76
C LYS A 107 -3.46 -0.87 -15.30
N GLU A 108 -2.88 -1.97 -14.86
CA GLU A 108 -3.61 -3.17 -14.42
C GLU A 108 -4.12 -3.05 -13.00
N TRP A 109 -3.45 -2.24 -12.17
CA TRP A 109 -3.81 -2.06 -10.78
C TRP A 109 -5.18 -1.41 -10.60
N ASP A 110 -6.06 -2.06 -9.85
CA ASP A 110 -7.42 -1.60 -9.54
C ASP A 110 -7.51 -0.64 -8.35
N GLY A 111 -6.38 -0.28 -7.75
CA GLY A 111 -6.32 0.62 -6.60
C GLY A 111 -6.36 2.09 -6.96
N ALA A 112 -6.37 2.94 -5.94
CA ALA A 112 -6.35 4.38 -6.07
C ALA A 112 -5.32 5.05 -5.14
N TRP A 113 -4.73 6.12 -5.63
CA TRP A 113 -3.85 7.00 -4.84
C TRP A 113 -4.71 7.93 -3.98
N ILE A 114 -4.88 7.59 -2.71
CA ILE A 114 -5.73 8.35 -1.78
C ILE A 114 -4.90 8.73 -0.56
N THR A 115 -5.07 9.97 -0.10
CA THR A 115 -4.36 10.50 1.08
C THR A 115 -5.25 10.61 2.31
N ASP A 116 -6.57 10.60 2.13
CA ASP A 116 -7.53 10.67 3.23
C ASP A 116 -7.62 9.33 3.97
N PRO A 117 -7.14 9.24 5.22
CA PRO A 117 -7.17 8.00 5.99
C PRO A 117 -8.61 7.56 6.35
N ALA A 118 -9.59 8.47 6.35
CA ALA A 118 -10.97 8.16 6.70
C ALA A 118 -11.60 7.10 5.78
N LEU A 119 -11.13 7.03 4.52
CA LEU A 119 -11.67 6.09 3.54
C LEU A 119 -11.33 4.63 3.80
N ILE A 120 -10.31 4.35 4.62
CA ILE A 120 -9.84 2.99 4.93
C ILE A 120 -10.04 2.59 6.39
N GLU A 121 -10.65 3.44 7.21
CA GLU A 121 -10.78 3.21 8.65
C GLU A 121 -11.55 1.93 8.95
N ASP A 122 -12.71 1.73 8.33
CA ASP A 122 -13.55 0.55 8.56
C ASP A 122 -12.84 -0.74 8.12
N SER A 123 -12.15 -0.71 6.98
CA SER A 123 -11.35 -1.85 6.50
C SER A 123 -10.23 -2.18 7.47
N ALA A 124 -9.49 -1.19 7.97
CA ALA A 124 -8.39 -1.41 8.91
C ALA A 124 -8.88 -1.97 10.25
N VAL A 125 -10.02 -1.49 10.77
CA VAL A 125 -10.64 -2.01 12.00
C VAL A 125 -11.10 -3.45 11.79
N ASN A 126 -11.76 -3.76 10.67
CA ASN A 126 -12.17 -5.12 10.34
C ASN A 126 -10.95 -6.05 10.20
N TYR A 127 -9.89 -5.59 9.54
CA TYR A 127 -8.66 -6.34 9.42
C TYR A 127 -8.01 -6.64 10.79
N SER A 128 -8.00 -5.66 11.71
CA SER A 128 -7.54 -5.85 13.09
C SER A 128 -8.34 -6.95 13.80
N LYS A 129 -9.68 -6.98 13.62
CA LYS A 129 -10.52 -8.03 14.18
C LYS A 129 -10.17 -9.42 13.65
N VAL A 130 -9.99 -9.54 12.32
CA VAL A 130 -9.57 -10.82 11.70
C VAL A 130 -8.19 -11.26 12.22
N GLN A 131 -7.23 -10.33 12.35
CA GLN A 131 -5.90 -10.61 12.90
C GLN A 131 -5.98 -11.12 14.35
N TYR A 132 -6.87 -10.56 15.15
CA TYR A 132 -7.13 -11.04 16.52
C TYR A 132 -7.75 -12.44 16.52
N GLU A 133 -8.78 -12.70 15.70
CA GLU A 133 -9.44 -14.00 15.58
C GLU A 133 -8.48 -15.11 15.13
N LEU A 134 -7.50 -14.77 14.30
CA LEU A 134 -6.43 -15.66 13.84
C LEU A 134 -5.26 -15.80 14.84
N GLY A 135 -5.27 -15.05 15.95
CA GLY A 135 -4.24 -15.11 16.99
C GLY A 135 -2.94 -14.39 16.66
N TYR A 136 -2.91 -13.53 15.63
CA TYR A 136 -1.71 -12.76 15.27
C TYR A 136 -1.48 -11.55 16.17
N ILE A 137 -2.55 -10.98 16.73
CA ILE A 137 -2.47 -9.87 17.68
C ILE A 137 -3.25 -10.21 18.97
N PRO A 138 -2.89 -9.62 20.13
CA PRO A 138 -3.47 -10.00 21.42
C PRO A 138 -4.88 -9.45 21.66
N LYS A 139 -5.32 -8.47 20.89
CA LYS A 139 -6.67 -7.87 20.95
C LYS A 139 -7.03 -7.24 19.61
N SER A 140 -8.32 -7.13 19.32
CA SER A 140 -8.81 -6.25 18.27
C SER A 140 -8.61 -4.80 18.67
N LEU A 141 -8.23 -3.94 17.69
CA LEU A 141 -7.97 -2.53 17.91
C LEU A 141 -9.17 -1.70 17.44
N THR A 142 -9.42 -0.58 18.14
CA THR A 142 -10.40 0.41 17.72
C THR A 142 -9.79 1.37 16.68
N LYS A 143 -10.63 2.17 16.05
CA LYS A 143 -10.22 3.22 15.12
C LYS A 143 -9.18 4.15 15.76
N GLU A 144 -9.43 4.63 16.97
CA GLU A 144 -8.58 5.57 17.70
C GLU A 144 -7.25 4.95 18.16
N GLU A 145 -7.19 3.61 18.24
CA GLU A 145 -5.95 2.90 18.55
C GLU A 145 -5.10 2.66 17.29
N ILE A 146 -5.70 2.69 16.09
CA ILE A 146 -5.02 2.49 14.80
C ILE A 146 -4.61 3.82 14.19
N PHE A 147 -5.49 4.83 14.22
CA PHE A 147 -5.34 6.07 13.46
C PHE A 147 -5.16 7.29 14.38
N ASP A 148 -4.22 8.14 14.01
CA ASP A 148 -4.14 9.53 14.42
C ASP A 148 -4.32 10.43 13.19
N THR A 149 -5.56 10.86 12.95
CA THR A 149 -5.91 11.68 11.78
C THR A 149 -5.62 13.16 11.96
N SER A 150 -5.25 13.59 13.16
CA SER A 150 -5.07 15.01 13.50
C SER A 150 -4.04 15.72 12.64
N PHE A 151 -2.97 15.02 12.26
CA PHE A 151 -1.94 15.56 11.36
C PHE A 151 -2.44 15.75 9.93
N TYR A 152 -3.30 14.84 9.44
CA TYR A 152 -3.91 14.97 8.13
C TYR A 152 -4.91 16.12 8.10
N GLU A 153 -5.79 16.20 9.09
CA GLU A 153 -6.78 17.28 9.24
C GLU A 153 -6.10 18.65 9.29
N LYS A 154 -5.03 18.78 10.08
CA LYS A 154 -4.24 20.01 10.15
C LYS A 154 -3.59 20.33 8.80
N ALA A 155 -2.95 19.35 8.16
CA ALA A 155 -2.28 19.54 6.88
C ALA A 155 -3.22 19.97 5.74
N THR A 156 -4.50 19.58 5.80
CA THR A 156 -5.52 19.90 4.78
C THR A 156 -6.34 21.14 5.10
N SER A 157 -6.39 21.58 6.37
CA SER A 157 -7.10 22.80 6.77
C SER A 157 -6.34 24.10 6.49
N GLU A 158 -5.04 24.03 6.27
CA GLU A 158 -4.16 25.18 5.99
C GLU A 158 -4.08 25.57 4.49
N LYS A 159 -5.14 25.34 3.71
CA LYS A 159 -5.25 25.73 2.30
C LYS A 159 -5.66 27.17 2.12
#